data_95ab5920aef981a4121511f295a16665
#
_entry.id   95ab5920aef981a4121511f295a16665
#
_cell.length_a   1.000
_cell.length_b   1.000
_cell.length_c   1.000
_cell.angle_alpha   90.00
_cell.angle_beta   90.00
_cell.angle_gamma   90.00
#
_symmetry.space_group_name_H-M   'P 1'
#
loop_
_entity.id
_entity.type
_entity.pdbx_description
1 polymer ?
#
loop_
_entity_poly.entity_id
_entity_poly.type
_entity_poly.pdbx_seq_one_letter_code
_entity_poly.pdbx_strand_id
1 'polypeptide(L)'
;MTNGEMKKSGIPIIIDWQVKNVRKTQMIAEEDQTIQEGEVWFVEFPLEENPDVTINRPVVVLDVDELKVLSVKITKHTPRKEDPYDTPIVYWKEAKLNFESTARISKTYSLNKDAFIFKIGTLDTRDMDKVSDLYIKFVKESMRETSSAEIA
;
A
#
# COMPACT_ATOMS: atom_id res chain seq x y z
N MET A 1 -18.55 6.50 28.51
CA MET A 1 -18.64 6.38 28.01
C MET A 1 -18.72 6.10 27.56
N THR A 2 -18.40 6.21 27.59
CA THR A 2 -18.40 5.97 27.02
C THR A 2 -18.38 5.36 26.55
N ASN A 3 -18.17 5.32 26.57
CA ASN A 3 -18.13 4.75 25.86
C ASN A 3 -18.20 4.21 25.32
N GLY A 4 -18.22 4.17 25.42
CA GLY A 4 -18.28 3.78 24.64
C GLY A 4 -18.36 3.15 24.40
N GLU A 5 -18.23 3.20 24.50
CA GLU A 5 -18.31 2.94 24.06
C GLU A 5 -18.50 2.18 23.51
N MET A 6 -18.48 1.96 23.68
CA MET A 6 -18.67 1.60 22.95
C MET A 6 -19.21 0.83 22.77
N LYS A 7 -19.37 0.41 23.18
CA LYS A 7 -19.90 -0.03 22.78
C LYS A 7 -20.30 -0.36 22.16
N LYS A 8 -20.23 -0.32 22.39
CA LYS A 8 -20.80 -0.54 21.56
C LYS A 8 -20.71 -1.22 20.70
N SER A 9 -20.64 -1.48 20.90
CA SER A 9 -20.54 -2.45 19.97
C SER A 9 -19.88 -3.68 20.41
N GLY A 10 -20.48 -4.49 21.08
CA GLY A 10 -20.12 -5.77 21.42
C GLY A 10 -18.74 -6.22 21.11
N ILE A 11 -17.92 -5.83 21.91
CA ILE A 11 -16.68 -5.79 21.41
C ILE A 11 -15.79 -6.69 22.09
N PRO A 12 -15.26 -7.64 21.40
CA PRO A 12 -14.30 -8.56 21.93
C PRO A 12 -13.07 -7.84 22.39
N ILE A 13 -12.33 -8.47 23.21
CA ILE A 13 -11.09 -7.92 23.75
C ILE A 13 -10.09 -7.53 22.70
N ILE A 14 -10.09 -8.26 21.61
CA ILE A 14 -9.23 -7.91 20.48
C ILE A 14 -9.49 -6.49 20.03
N ILE A 15 -10.60 -5.98 20.37
CA ILE A 15 -11.01 -4.66 20.05
C ILE A 15 -10.32 -3.58 20.84
N ASP A 16 -9.83 -3.91 22.01
CA ASP A 16 -9.06 -2.98 22.78
C ASP A 16 -7.85 -2.49 22.00
N TRP A 17 -7.15 -3.42 21.37
CA TRP A 17 -6.04 -3.10 20.52
C TRP A 17 -6.49 -2.31 19.28
N GLN A 18 -7.58 -2.75 18.67
CA GLN A 18 -8.13 -2.09 17.49
C GLN A 18 -8.58 -0.66 17.80
N VAL A 19 -9.21 -0.46 18.92
CA VAL A 19 -9.65 0.87 19.35
C VAL A 19 -8.46 1.80 19.54
N LYS A 20 -7.41 1.31 20.18
CA LYS A 20 -6.20 2.10 20.39
C LYS A 20 -5.57 2.49 19.07
N ASN A 21 -5.51 1.57 18.13
CA ASN A 21 -4.92 1.85 16.82
C ASN A 21 -5.79 2.78 15.99
N VAL A 22 -7.10 2.63 16.06
CA VAL A 22 -8.01 3.53 15.38
C VAL A 22 -7.87 4.95 15.92
N ARG A 23 -7.80 5.12 17.22
CA ARG A 23 -7.60 6.45 17.82
C ARG A 23 -6.28 7.07 17.40
N LYS A 24 -5.22 6.28 17.39
CA LYS A 24 -3.91 6.74 16.95
C LYS A 24 -3.97 7.18 15.49
N THR A 25 -4.61 6.40 14.66
CA THR A 25 -4.77 6.72 13.26
C THR A 25 -5.58 7.99 13.06
N GLN A 26 -6.66 8.14 13.79
CA GLN A 26 -7.49 9.34 13.71
C GLN A 26 -6.73 10.58 14.14
N MET A 27 -5.94 10.49 15.18
CA MET A 27 -5.13 11.61 15.62
C MET A 27 -4.13 12.02 14.55
N ILE A 28 -3.47 11.06 13.95
CA ILE A 28 -2.54 11.32 12.86
C ILE A 28 -3.27 11.94 11.67
N ALA A 29 -4.45 11.41 11.34
CA ALA A 29 -5.23 11.91 10.23
C ALA A 29 -5.72 13.33 10.47
N GLU A 30 -6.05 13.67 11.70
CA GLU A 30 -6.47 15.02 12.04
C GLU A 30 -5.32 16.02 11.91
N GLU A 31 -4.11 15.59 12.24
CA GLU A 31 -2.93 16.44 12.16
C GLU A 31 -2.41 16.54 10.73
N ASP A 32 -2.43 15.41 10.02
CA ASP A 32 -1.92 15.35 8.66
C ASP A 32 -2.73 14.30 7.89
N GLN A 33 -3.80 14.74 7.27
CA GLN A 33 -4.67 13.88 6.49
C GLN A 33 -4.08 13.56 5.12
N THR A 34 -2.91 14.11 4.82
CA THR A 34 -2.32 14.00 3.51
C THR A 34 -1.56 12.69 3.36
N ILE A 35 -1.99 11.89 2.41
CA ILE A 35 -1.23 10.71 1.98
C ILE A 35 -0.19 11.23 0.99
N GLN A 36 1.08 10.87 1.19
CA GLN A 36 2.16 11.41 0.36
C GLN A 36 2.94 10.31 -0.33
N GLU A 37 3.47 10.67 -1.49
CA GLU A 37 4.34 9.81 -2.27
C GLU A 37 5.51 9.31 -1.42
N GLY A 38 5.82 8.03 -1.53
CA GLY A 38 6.91 7.39 -0.78
C GLY A 38 6.49 6.84 0.56
N GLU A 39 5.31 7.15 1.02
CA GLU A 39 4.84 6.61 2.29
C GLU A 39 4.40 5.16 2.15
N VAL A 40 4.53 4.42 3.24
CA VAL A 40 4.05 3.05 3.34
C VAL A 40 2.81 3.07 4.22
N TRP A 41 1.70 2.56 3.67
CA TRP A 41 0.40 2.56 4.36
C TRP A 41 -0.18 1.15 4.41
N PHE A 42 -0.91 0.87 5.48
CA PHE A 42 -1.72 -0.33 5.60
C PHE A 42 -3.08 -0.04 5.00
N VAL A 43 -3.50 -0.86 4.04
CA VAL A 43 -4.70 -0.58 3.24
C VAL A 43 -5.53 -1.85 3.04
N GLU A 44 -6.78 -1.65 2.64
CA GLU A 44 -7.61 -2.72 2.11
C GLU A 44 -7.29 -2.87 0.63
N PHE A 45 -6.74 -4.01 0.25
CA PHE A 45 -6.23 -4.26 -1.09
C PHE A 45 -7.06 -5.38 -1.74
N PRO A 46 -7.48 -5.22 -3.00
CA PRO A 46 -8.33 -6.24 -3.64
C PRO A 46 -7.55 -7.53 -3.91
N LEU A 47 -8.24 -8.65 -3.76
CA LEU A 47 -7.68 -9.94 -4.15
C LEU A 47 -7.75 -10.08 -5.66
N GLU A 48 -6.72 -10.71 -6.25
CA GLU A 48 -6.68 -10.90 -7.70
C GLU A 48 -7.80 -11.82 -8.18
N GLU A 49 -8.06 -12.91 -7.44
CA GLU A 49 -9.06 -13.90 -7.80
C GLU A 49 -10.48 -13.36 -7.64
N ASN A 50 -10.67 -12.40 -6.77
CA ASN A 50 -12.01 -11.84 -6.52
C ASN A 50 -11.85 -10.40 -6.01
N PRO A 51 -11.88 -9.40 -6.92
CA PRO A 51 -11.66 -8.01 -6.55
C PRO A 51 -12.70 -7.43 -5.60
N ASP A 52 -13.84 -8.08 -5.43
CA ASP A 52 -14.85 -7.64 -4.47
C ASP A 52 -14.46 -7.97 -3.04
N VAL A 53 -13.46 -8.83 -2.86
CA VAL A 53 -12.94 -9.19 -1.55
C VAL A 53 -11.59 -8.49 -1.36
N THR A 54 -11.37 -7.92 -0.19
CA THR A 54 -10.11 -7.24 0.11
C THR A 54 -9.35 -7.97 1.20
N ILE A 55 -8.04 -7.77 1.21
CA ILE A 55 -7.17 -8.23 2.28
C ILE A 55 -6.32 -7.03 2.70
N ASN A 56 -6.09 -6.90 4.00
CA ASN A 56 -5.29 -5.81 4.50
C ASN A 56 -3.81 -6.12 4.28
N ARG A 57 -3.10 -5.16 3.70
CA ARG A 57 -1.66 -5.31 3.44
C ARG A 57 -0.99 -3.96 3.28
N PRO A 58 0.35 -3.94 3.42
CA PRO A 58 1.07 -2.69 3.16
C PRO A 58 1.23 -2.42 1.67
N VAL A 59 1.24 -1.13 1.34
CA VAL A 59 1.54 -0.64 0.00
C VAL A 59 2.52 0.52 0.09
N VAL A 60 3.24 0.78 -1.01
CA VAL A 60 4.01 2.02 -1.17
C VAL A 60 3.16 2.97 -2.00
N VAL A 61 3.03 4.20 -1.54
CA VAL A 61 2.33 5.24 -2.29
C VAL A 61 3.24 5.74 -3.39
N LEU A 62 2.81 5.56 -4.63
CA LEU A 62 3.59 5.98 -5.79
C LEU A 62 3.14 7.35 -6.28
N ASP A 63 1.86 7.62 -6.27
CA ASP A 63 1.32 8.91 -6.70
C ASP A 63 -0.03 9.14 -6.03
N VAL A 64 -0.35 10.40 -5.79
CA VAL A 64 -1.61 10.77 -5.13
C VAL A 64 -2.37 11.74 -6.01
N ASP A 65 -3.60 11.37 -6.35
CA ASP A 65 -4.53 12.23 -7.03
C ASP A 65 -5.62 12.65 -6.04
N GLU A 66 -6.55 13.45 -6.49
CA GLU A 66 -7.59 14.01 -5.63
C GLU A 66 -8.41 12.94 -4.90
N LEU A 67 -8.79 11.89 -5.60
CA LEU A 67 -9.63 10.82 -5.04
C LEU A 67 -8.93 9.48 -4.96
N LYS A 68 -7.85 9.30 -5.70
CA LYS A 68 -7.19 8.00 -5.87
C LYS A 68 -5.73 8.06 -5.49
N VAL A 69 -5.21 6.93 -5.07
CA VAL A 69 -3.80 6.77 -4.73
C VAL A 69 -3.25 5.59 -5.50
N LEU A 70 -2.22 5.84 -6.30
CA LEU A 70 -1.53 4.79 -7.03
C LEU A 70 -0.65 4.04 -6.04
N SER A 71 -0.94 2.76 -5.84
CA SER A 71 -0.41 2.00 -4.71
C SER A 71 0.26 0.72 -5.18
N VAL A 72 1.52 0.56 -4.81
CA VAL A 72 2.32 -0.62 -5.16
C VAL A 72 2.19 -1.64 -4.04
N LYS A 73 1.79 -2.85 -4.40
CA LYS A 73 1.64 -3.94 -3.44
C LYS A 73 2.97 -4.30 -2.81
N ILE A 74 2.97 -4.44 -1.49
CA ILE A 74 4.12 -4.96 -0.75
C ILE A 74 3.79 -6.35 -0.24
N THR A 75 4.75 -7.26 -0.37
CA THR A 75 4.62 -8.62 0.14
C THR A 75 5.88 -9.01 0.91
N LYS A 76 5.74 -9.98 1.81
CA LYS A 76 6.89 -10.53 2.53
C LYS A 76 7.57 -11.67 1.77
N HIS A 77 7.05 -12.03 0.61
CA HIS A 77 7.69 -13.05 -0.24
C HIS A 77 8.89 -12.43 -0.96
N THR A 78 9.86 -13.28 -1.29
CA THR A 78 11.03 -12.82 -2.06
C THR A 78 10.61 -12.47 -3.50
N PRO A 79 11.43 -11.68 -4.20
CA PRO A 79 11.14 -11.38 -5.60
C PRO A 79 10.98 -12.64 -6.44
N ARG A 80 9.99 -12.65 -7.31
CA ARG A 80 9.73 -13.80 -8.18
C ARG A 80 10.64 -13.74 -9.40
N LYS A 81 11.10 -14.91 -9.83
CA LYS A 81 11.96 -15.00 -11.03
C LYS A 81 11.19 -14.67 -12.30
N GLU A 82 9.91 -15.02 -12.32
CA GLU A 82 9.07 -14.82 -13.50
C GLU A 82 8.60 -13.38 -13.67
N ASP A 83 8.80 -12.52 -12.68
CA ASP A 83 8.37 -11.13 -12.78
C ASP A 83 9.55 -10.19 -12.53
N PRO A 84 10.06 -9.57 -13.63
CA PRO A 84 11.23 -8.67 -13.49
C PRO A 84 10.93 -7.36 -12.77
N TYR A 85 9.66 -7.11 -12.47
CA TYR A 85 9.24 -5.88 -11.78
C TYR A 85 9.06 -6.09 -10.28
N ASP A 86 9.40 -7.26 -9.75
CA ASP A 86 9.50 -7.46 -8.31
C ASP A 86 10.86 -6.90 -7.86
N THR A 87 10.86 -6.07 -6.82
CA THR A 87 12.12 -5.52 -6.29
C THR A 87 12.12 -5.58 -4.77
N PRO A 88 13.24 -6.02 -4.15
CA PRO A 88 13.30 -6.03 -2.70
C PRO A 88 13.34 -4.61 -2.14
N ILE A 89 12.70 -4.42 -1.00
CA ILE A 89 12.81 -3.17 -0.25
C ILE A 89 13.99 -3.36 0.69
N VAL A 90 15.15 -2.83 0.31
CA VAL A 90 16.40 -3.07 1.02
C VAL A 90 16.36 -2.48 2.42
N TYR A 91 15.83 -1.28 2.55
CA TYR A 91 15.77 -0.56 3.83
C TYR A 91 14.38 -0.69 4.46
N TRP A 92 13.90 -1.92 4.53
CA TRP A 92 12.54 -2.18 5.03
C TRP A 92 12.39 -1.83 6.52
N LYS A 93 13.45 -1.94 7.30
CA LYS A 93 13.40 -1.57 8.72
C LYS A 93 13.19 -0.07 8.90
N GLU A 94 13.88 0.71 8.09
CA GLU A 94 13.76 2.16 8.11
C GLU A 94 12.36 2.60 7.71
N ALA A 95 11.71 1.83 6.84
CA ALA A 95 10.32 2.06 6.44
C ALA A 95 9.32 1.55 7.48
N LYS A 96 9.81 0.97 8.57
CA LYS A 96 8.99 0.45 9.68
C LYS A 96 8.14 -0.75 9.31
N LEU A 97 8.57 -1.48 8.29
CA LEU A 97 7.96 -2.77 7.96
C LEU A 97 8.45 -3.82 8.95
N ASN A 98 7.63 -4.84 9.16
CA ASN A 98 7.93 -5.88 10.15
C ASN A 98 8.77 -7.02 9.61
N PHE A 99 8.86 -7.15 8.30
CA PHE A 99 9.55 -8.26 7.64
C PHE A 99 10.29 -7.76 6.44
N GLU A 100 11.31 -8.52 6.01
CA GLU A 100 11.90 -8.31 4.71
C GLU A 100 10.76 -8.35 3.69
N SER A 101 10.75 -7.36 2.81
CA SER A 101 9.61 -7.13 1.95
C SER A 101 10.02 -6.87 0.52
N THR A 102 9.10 -7.16 -0.39
CA THR A 102 9.26 -6.96 -1.82
C THR A 102 8.15 -6.06 -2.32
N ALA A 103 8.50 -5.07 -3.13
CA ALA A 103 7.53 -4.26 -3.84
C ALA A 103 7.22 -4.93 -5.18
N ARG A 104 5.94 -5.19 -5.42
CA ARG A 104 5.48 -5.83 -6.66
C ARG A 104 4.92 -4.78 -7.59
N ILE A 105 5.77 -4.22 -8.42
CA ILE A 105 5.44 -3.11 -9.29
C ILE A 105 4.32 -3.49 -10.29
N SER A 106 4.33 -4.73 -10.80
CA SER A 106 3.29 -5.18 -11.71
C SER A 106 1.93 -5.31 -11.02
N LYS A 107 1.91 -5.24 -9.70
CA LYS A 107 0.69 -5.25 -8.89
C LYS A 107 0.47 -3.87 -8.28
N THR A 108 0.50 -2.86 -9.11
CA THR A 108 0.22 -1.48 -8.72
C THR A 108 -1.22 -1.17 -9.10
N TYR A 109 -1.99 -0.72 -8.11
CA TYR A 109 -3.42 -0.47 -8.26
C TYR A 109 -3.76 0.95 -7.84
N SER A 110 -4.76 1.51 -8.50
CA SER A 110 -5.31 2.80 -8.11
C SER A 110 -6.38 2.54 -7.06
N LEU A 111 -6.11 2.92 -5.83
CA LEU A 111 -7.02 2.68 -4.71
C LEU A 111 -7.71 3.97 -4.27
N ASN A 112 -8.93 3.86 -3.79
CA ASN A 112 -9.61 4.99 -3.15
C ASN A 112 -8.90 5.35 -1.85
N LYS A 113 -8.92 6.63 -1.51
CA LYS A 113 -8.36 7.08 -0.22
C LYS A 113 -9.05 6.39 0.96
N ASP A 114 -10.32 6.02 0.80
CA ASP A 114 -11.07 5.30 1.82
C ASP A 114 -10.46 3.95 2.18
N ALA A 115 -9.67 3.37 1.29
CA ALA A 115 -9.04 2.08 1.54
C ALA A 115 -7.85 2.20 2.50
N PHE A 116 -7.38 3.40 2.77
CA PHE A 116 -6.17 3.63 3.56
C PHE A 116 -6.52 3.64 5.05
N ILE A 117 -5.90 2.74 5.81
CA ILE A 117 -6.24 2.52 7.21
C ILE A 117 -5.31 3.31 8.13
N PHE A 118 -4.00 3.09 8.02
CA PHE A 118 -3.03 3.88 8.80
C PHE A 118 -1.67 3.88 8.11
N LYS A 119 -0.89 4.92 8.41
CA LYS A 119 0.47 5.03 7.90
C LYS A 119 1.41 4.14 8.70
N ILE A 120 2.22 3.36 8.02
CA ILE A 120 3.24 2.51 8.63
C ILE A 120 4.54 3.28 8.77
N GLY A 121 4.99 3.93 7.69
CA GLY A 121 6.26 4.64 7.67
C GLY A 121 6.49 5.30 6.34
N THR A 122 7.77 5.53 6.02
CA THR A 122 8.15 6.15 4.76
C THR A 122 9.32 5.36 4.17
N LEU A 123 9.24 5.08 2.89
CA LEU A 123 10.26 4.33 2.20
C LEU A 123 11.55 5.16 2.13
N ASP A 124 12.69 4.51 2.32
CA ASP A 124 13.99 5.14 2.10
C ASP A 124 14.05 5.63 0.66
N THR A 125 14.66 6.79 0.45
CA THR A 125 14.70 7.40 -0.89
C THR A 125 15.35 6.49 -1.92
N ARG A 126 16.34 5.69 -1.51
CA ARG A 126 17.01 4.76 -2.42
C ARG A 126 16.07 3.67 -2.90
N ASP A 127 15.23 3.16 -2.01
CA ASP A 127 14.20 2.19 -2.40
C ASP A 127 13.10 2.86 -3.22
N MET A 128 12.72 4.07 -2.85
CA MET A 128 11.67 4.79 -3.59
C MET A 128 12.10 5.11 -5.02
N ASP A 129 13.35 5.52 -5.20
CA ASP A 129 13.90 5.77 -6.53
C ASP A 129 13.81 4.53 -7.40
N LYS A 130 14.15 3.38 -6.83
CA LYS A 130 14.08 2.11 -7.55
C LYS A 130 12.66 1.72 -7.91
N VAL A 131 11.73 1.90 -6.98
CA VAL A 131 10.31 1.63 -7.24
C VAL A 131 9.79 2.53 -8.36
N SER A 132 10.10 3.81 -8.31
CA SER A 132 9.67 4.76 -9.32
C SER A 132 10.24 4.44 -10.70
N ASP A 133 11.53 4.13 -10.76
CA ASP A 133 12.19 3.79 -12.03
C ASP A 133 11.59 2.53 -12.64
N LEU A 134 11.36 1.51 -11.82
CA LEU A 134 10.77 0.26 -12.30
C LEU A 134 9.32 0.46 -12.75
N TYR A 135 8.58 1.31 -12.07
CA TYR A 135 7.20 1.58 -12.48
C TYR A 135 7.16 2.27 -13.83
N ILE A 136 8.04 3.25 -14.05
CA ILE A 136 8.14 3.92 -15.35
C ILE A 136 8.47 2.91 -16.44
N LYS A 137 9.42 2.02 -16.18
CA LYS A 137 9.80 0.98 -17.11
C LYS A 137 8.63 0.03 -17.39
N PHE A 138 7.93 -0.37 -16.34
CA PHE A 138 6.75 -1.26 -16.45
C PHE A 138 5.67 -0.64 -17.33
N VAL A 139 5.36 0.63 -17.12
CA VAL A 139 4.35 1.34 -17.90
C VAL A 139 4.78 1.46 -19.36
N LYS A 140 6.04 1.82 -19.60
CA LYS A 140 6.55 1.96 -20.97
C LYS A 140 6.48 0.64 -21.72
N GLU A 141 6.85 -0.46 -21.08
CA GLU A 141 6.81 -1.76 -21.73
C GLU A 141 5.38 -2.23 -21.98
N SER A 142 4.47 -1.95 -21.04
CA SER A 142 3.05 -2.25 -21.22
C SER A 142 2.45 -1.48 -22.38
N MET A 143 2.79 -0.20 -22.51
CA MET A 143 2.34 0.63 -23.63
C MET A 143 2.91 0.16 -24.96
N ARG A 144 4.16 -0.28 -24.97
CA ARG A 144 4.82 -0.81 -26.17
C ARG A 144 4.13 -2.08 -26.65
N GLU A 145 3.78 -2.98 -25.73
CA GLU A 145 3.07 -4.22 -26.07
C GLU A 145 1.68 -3.91 -26.64
N THR A 146 0.98 -2.94 -26.05
CA THR A 146 -0.33 -2.53 -26.54
C THR A 146 -0.24 -1.95 -27.95
N SER A 147 0.75 -1.09 -28.19
CA SER A 147 0.98 -0.51 -29.52
C SER A 147 1.30 -1.59 -30.55
N SER A 148 2.12 -2.56 -30.20
CA SER A 148 2.44 -3.69 -31.07
C SER A 148 1.20 -4.50 -31.39
N ALA A 149 0.36 -4.74 -30.43
CA ALA A 149 -0.89 -5.48 -30.62
C ALA A 149 -1.84 -4.71 -31.54
N GLU A 150 -1.91 -3.40 -31.41
CA GLU A 150 -2.76 -2.56 -32.26
C GLU A 150 -2.27 -2.55 -33.71
N ILE A 151 -0.97 -2.56 -33.91
CA ILE A 151 -0.37 -2.56 -35.25
C ILE A 151 -0.53 -3.91 -35.90
N ALA A 152 -0.44 -4.97 -35.13
CA ALA A 152 -0.58 -6.31 -35.64
C ALA A 152 -2.02 -6.66 -35.95
#